data_9dc7b20d9a99ff261d8cda6afecb5697
#
_entry.id   9dc7b20d9a99ff261d8cda6afecb5697
#
_cell.length_a   1.000
_cell.length_b   1.000
_cell.length_c   1.000
_cell.angle_alpha   90.00
_cell.angle_beta   90.00
_cell.angle_gamma   90.00
#
_symmetry.space_group_name_H-M   'P 1'
#
loop_
_entity.id
_entity.type
_entity.pdbx_description
1 polymer ?
#
loop_
_entity_poly.entity_id
_entity_poly.type
_entity_poly.pdbx_seq_one_letter_code
_entity_poly.pdbx_strand_id
1 'polypeptide(L)'
;FKQKTAYEIMPSLVGSEMCIRDRHMDGEEQASIPINILVEDAPEYQRDYIVNDPSPLISFESKDFEDKDILSDLLKMISHPNLCSRKWIWEQYDHMVMADTVVRPGSDAAVVRVHGTNKGIAISTDCSPTYCRHNSYEGGKHAVVETWRNIVASGAEPIAITDCMNFGNPEKPEIMGQFVECIRGMGDACSKLNYPVISGNVSLYNETNGEGIYPTPAIGGVGLIRDLSNTMTIDLKNEGNVLCLIGESNNHLGNSHYLSIIQSREDGGTPSINLDDELKNGKFILDCIAKKLLKSVHDVGEGGVLVAIAEMCISGKQGIKIDITKDFLHGFFFGEDQARYLVEVSQNKLEQLEVDASKSAVKIERIGEIGGTSISINSIGEVELSSLIDHHTKWFNEF
;
A
#
# COMPACT_ATOMS: atom_id res chain seq x y z
N PHE A 1 -10.82 -31.78 22.82
CA PHE A 1 -11.81 -30.68 22.85
C PHE A 1 -12.52 -30.65 21.50
N LYS A 2 -13.80 -31.05 21.44
CA LYS A 2 -14.64 -30.72 20.26
C LYS A 2 -15.06 -29.27 20.37
N GLN A 3 -14.53 -28.43 19.52
CA GLN A 3 -15.02 -27.06 19.37
C GLN A 3 -16.46 -27.15 18.84
N LYS A 4 -17.45 -26.65 19.61
CA LYS A 4 -18.81 -26.49 19.12
C LYS A 4 -18.83 -25.43 18.02
N THR A 5 -19.49 -25.71 16.93
CA THR A 5 -19.66 -24.75 15.84
C THR A 5 -20.55 -23.59 16.28
N ALA A 6 -20.46 -22.43 15.60
CA ALA A 6 -21.31 -21.27 15.90
C ALA A 6 -22.83 -21.61 15.88
N TYR A 7 -23.23 -22.59 15.06
CA TYR A 7 -24.60 -23.11 14.99
C TYR A 7 -25.04 -23.89 16.25
N GLU A 8 -24.13 -24.52 16.97
CA GLU A 8 -24.41 -25.23 18.22
C GLU A 8 -24.45 -24.28 19.43
N ILE A 9 -23.96 -23.06 19.27
CA ILE A 9 -23.98 -22.00 20.31
C ILE A 9 -25.27 -21.16 20.18
N MET A 10 -25.81 -20.95 18.97
CA MET A 10 -27.01 -20.13 18.75
C MET A 10 -28.27 -20.59 19.49
N PRO A 11 -28.62 -21.89 19.64
CA PRO A 11 -29.81 -22.30 20.40
C PRO A 11 -29.71 -22.02 21.90
N SER A 12 -28.50 -21.91 22.47
CA SER A 12 -28.30 -21.62 23.90
C SER A 12 -28.37 -20.12 24.25
N LEU A 13 -28.51 -19.24 23.24
CA LEU A 13 -28.66 -17.79 23.44
C LEU A 13 -30.13 -17.32 23.48
N VAL A 14 -31.09 -18.25 23.51
CA VAL A 14 -32.53 -17.93 23.56
C VAL A 14 -33.07 -18.19 24.97
N GLY A 15 -33.40 -17.12 25.69
CA GLY A 15 -34.00 -17.20 27.03
C GLY A 15 -33.28 -16.39 28.08
N SER A 16 -33.34 -16.81 29.35
CA SER A 16 -32.72 -16.12 30.49
C SER A 16 -31.18 -16.03 30.44
N GLU A 17 -30.56 -16.84 29.60
CA GLU A 17 -29.10 -16.82 29.37
C GLU A 17 -28.58 -15.57 28.64
N MET A 18 -29.45 -14.78 28.04
CA MET A 18 -29.09 -13.47 27.45
C MET A 18 -28.60 -12.43 28.49
N CYS A 19 -28.82 -12.68 29.76
CA CYS A 19 -28.48 -11.75 30.86
C CYS A 19 -27.27 -12.18 31.67
N ILE A 20 -26.72 -13.38 31.43
CA ILE A 20 -25.60 -13.94 32.22
C ILE A 20 -24.58 -14.57 31.31
N ARG A 21 -23.29 -14.37 31.60
CA ARG A 21 -22.19 -15.13 31.03
C ARG A 21 -21.56 -15.99 32.09
N ASP A 22 -21.67 -17.30 31.93
CA ASP A 22 -21.13 -18.29 32.85
C ASP A 22 -19.91 -19.05 32.26
N ARG A 23 -19.16 -19.69 33.14
CA ARG A 23 -18.04 -20.57 32.80
C ARG A 23 -18.14 -21.83 33.65
N HIS A 24 -18.08 -22.97 33.00
CA HIS A 24 -18.08 -24.28 33.63
C HIS A 24 -16.77 -25.02 33.36
N MET A 25 -16.30 -25.74 34.37
CA MET A 25 -15.18 -26.66 34.27
C MET A 25 -15.54 -27.94 35.01
N ASP A 26 -15.38 -29.10 34.34
CA ASP A 26 -15.78 -30.41 34.85
C ASP A 26 -17.26 -30.50 35.33
N GLY A 27 -18.14 -29.72 34.73
CA GLY A 27 -19.58 -29.67 35.05
C GLY A 27 -19.92 -28.76 36.21
N GLU A 28 -18.96 -28.13 36.85
CA GLU A 28 -19.17 -27.15 37.93
C GLU A 28 -19.03 -25.73 37.40
N GLU A 29 -19.92 -24.84 37.85
CA GLU A 29 -19.87 -23.41 37.54
C GLU A 29 -18.67 -22.78 38.26
N GLN A 30 -17.78 -22.16 37.50
CA GLN A 30 -16.60 -21.47 38.01
C GLN A 30 -16.77 -19.95 38.05
N ALA A 31 -17.65 -19.40 37.22
CA ALA A 31 -18.02 -18.01 37.19
C ALA A 31 -19.40 -17.81 36.57
N SER A 32 -20.15 -16.84 37.10
CA SER A 32 -21.45 -16.44 36.62
C SER A 32 -21.53 -14.92 36.71
N ILE A 33 -21.47 -14.22 35.59
CA ILE A 33 -21.36 -12.76 35.54
C ILE A 33 -22.58 -12.22 34.77
N PRO A 34 -23.41 -11.37 35.37
CA PRO A 34 -24.47 -10.66 34.68
C PRO A 34 -23.91 -9.85 33.50
N ILE A 35 -24.56 -9.88 32.34
CA ILE A 35 -24.07 -9.23 31.13
C ILE A 35 -24.01 -7.71 31.28
N ASN A 36 -24.91 -7.10 32.02
CA ASN A 36 -24.89 -5.67 32.29
C ASN A 36 -23.58 -5.23 32.96
N ILE A 37 -23.00 -6.04 33.85
CA ILE A 37 -21.69 -5.76 34.48
C ILE A 37 -20.56 -5.77 33.42
N LEU A 38 -20.67 -6.63 32.40
CA LEU A 38 -19.67 -6.75 31.35
C LEU A 38 -19.80 -5.67 30.26
N VAL A 39 -20.99 -5.10 30.09
CA VAL A 39 -21.29 -4.16 28.99
C VAL A 39 -21.56 -2.76 29.52
N GLU A 40 -22.57 -2.61 30.40
CA GLU A 40 -23.03 -1.29 30.85
C GLU A 40 -22.19 -0.72 31.99
N ASP A 41 -21.70 -1.58 32.89
CA ASP A 41 -20.88 -1.18 34.05
C ASP A 41 -19.38 -1.27 33.74
N ALA A 42 -18.98 -1.68 32.53
CA ALA A 42 -17.57 -1.69 32.11
C ALA A 42 -17.03 -0.25 32.08
N PRO A 43 -15.77 -0.02 32.56
CA PRO A 43 -15.22 1.32 32.56
C PRO A 43 -15.10 1.89 31.16
N GLU A 44 -15.73 3.03 30.90
CA GLU A 44 -15.55 3.82 29.69
C GLU A 44 -14.55 4.96 29.98
N TYR A 45 -13.36 4.84 29.42
CA TYR A 45 -12.34 5.87 29.60
C TYR A 45 -12.57 7.02 28.64
N GLN A 46 -12.79 8.22 29.18
CA GLN A 46 -12.77 9.47 28.41
C GLN A 46 -11.36 10.05 28.51
N ARG A 47 -10.58 9.95 27.43
CA ARG A 47 -9.23 10.47 27.39
C ARG A 47 -9.21 11.82 26.66
N ASP A 48 -8.58 12.79 27.29
CA ASP A 48 -8.30 14.07 26.64
C ASP A 48 -7.33 13.85 25.47
N TYR A 49 -7.51 14.63 24.40
CA TYR A 49 -6.59 14.59 23.28
C TYR A 49 -6.34 15.98 22.71
N ILE A 50 -5.16 16.14 22.13
CA ILE A 50 -4.72 17.35 21.43
C ILE A 50 -4.41 16.98 20.00
N VAL A 51 -5.11 17.61 19.06
CA VAL A 51 -4.79 17.50 17.63
C VAL A 51 -3.63 18.42 17.34
N ASN A 52 -2.50 17.85 16.94
CA ASN A 52 -1.34 18.63 16.54
C ASN A 52 -1.55 19.23 15.16
N ASP A 53 -1.04 20.43 14.95
CA ASP A 53 -0.99 21.01 13.61
C ASP A 53 -0.14 20.13 12.69
N PRO A 54 -0.56 19.90 11.44
CA PRO A 54 0.23 19.15 10.48
C PRO A 54 1.55 19.87 10.17
N SER A 55 2.58 19.09 9.90
CA SER A 55 3.86 19.66 9.45
C SER A 55 3.67 20.46 8.17
N PRO A 56 4.30 21.64 8.04
CA PRO A 56 4.09 22.53 6.89
C PRO A 56 4.58 21.86 5.59
N LEU A 57 3.81 22.07 4.52
CA LEU A 57 4.22 21.69 3.18
C LEU A 57 5.38 22.59 2.72
N ILE A 58 6.42 21.98 2.16
CA ILE A 58 7.57 22.67 1.55
C ILE A 58 7.56 22.38 0.05
N SER A 59 7.69 23.42 -0.75
CA SER A 59 7.90 23.28 -2.19
C SER A 59 9.39 23.16 -2.49
N PHE A 60 9.76 22.17 -3.26
CA PHE A 60 11.11 21.95 -3.76
C PHE A 60 11.20 22.41 -5.22
N GLU A 61 12.37 22.89 -5.62
CA GLU A 61 12.61 23.36 -6.99
C GLU A 61 13.78 22.61 -7.64
N SER A 62 13.77 22.53 -8.97
CA SER A 62 14.80 21.82 -9.74
C SER A 62 16.24 22.28 -9.42
N LYS A 63 16.41 23.59 -9.12
CA LYS A 63 17.73 24.15 -8.76
C LYS A 63 18.36 23.56 -7.48
N ASP A 64 17.56 22.89 -6.65
CA ASP A 64 18.00 22.27 -5.39
C ASP A 64 18.60 20.87 -5.60
N PHE A 65 18.62 20.37 -6.85
CA PHE A 65 19.00 19.01 -7.21
C PHE A 65 19.86 18.97 -8.49
N GLU A 66 20.69 17.93 -8.64
CA GLU A 66 21.54 17.71 -9.80
C GLU A 66 21.04 16.51 -10.61
N ASP A 67 20.46 16.72 -11.78
CA ASP A 67 19.85 15.67 -12.61
C ASP A 67 20.81 14.50 -12.94
N LYS A 68 22.11 14.75 -12.99
CA LYS A 68 23.13 13.71 -13.19
C LYS A 68 23.16 12.66 -12.08
N ASP A 69 22.63 12.97 -10.90
CA ASP A 69 22.67 12.07 -9.74
C ASP A 69 21.46 11.11 -9.69
N ILE A 70 20.43 11.31 -10.54
CA ILE A 70 19.19 10.53 -10.54
C ILE A 70 19.41 9.01 -10.53
N LEU A 71 20.29 8.49 -11.40
CA LEU A 71 20.53 7.04 -11.47
C LEU A 71 21.36 6.53 -10.30
N SER A 72 22.29 7.33 -9.77
CA SER A 72 23.04 6.97 -8.56
C SER A 72 22.15 7.00 -7.33
N ASP A 73 21.21 7.92 -7.26
CA ASP A 73 20.26 8.02 -6.17
C ASP A 73 19.24 6.88 -6.23
N LEU A 74 18.77 6.48 -7.42
CA LEU A 74 17.98 5.28 -7.60
C LEU A 74 18.66 4.04 -6.99
N LEU A 75 19.95 3.83 -7.27
CA LEU A 75 20.70 2.69 -6.72
C LEU A 75 20.78 2.73 -5.19
N LYS A 76 20.98 3.91 -4.59
CA LYS A 76 20.98 4.08 -3.13
C LYS A 76 19.59 3.79 -2.54
N MET A 77 18.54 4.29 -3.18
CA MET A 77 17.18 4.07 -2.73
C MET A 77 16.79 2.60 -2.74
N ILE A 78 16.94 1.90 -3.85
CA ILE A 78 16.54 0.48 -3.95
C ILE A 78 17.40 -0.48 -3.12
N SER A 79 18.58 -0.03 -2.65
CA SER A 79 19.43 -0.80 -1.72
C SER A 79 19.11 -0.52 -0.25
N HIS A 80 18.32 0.53 0.05
CA HIS A 80 17.96 0.87 1.41
C HIS A 80 16.98 -0.15 2.02
N PRO A 81 17.08 -0.48 3.32
CA PRO A 81 16.21 -1.47 3.96
C PRO A 81 14.69 -1.16 3.82
N ASN A 82 14.30 0.07 3.61
CA ASN A 82 12.88 0.42 3.39
C ASN A 82 12.37 0.03 2.00
N LEU A 83 13.23 0.01 0.98
CA LEU A 83 12.85 -0.21 -0.43
C LEU A 83 13.47 -1.44 -1.07
N CYS A 84 14.39 -2.14 -0.39
CA CYS A 84 15.04 -3.34 -0.93
C CYS A 84 14.11 -4.55 -0.97
N SER A 85 14.49 -5.59 -1.69
CA SER A 85 13.74 -6.83 -1.81
C SER A 85 13.42 -7.47 -0.46
N ARG A 86 12.15 -7.82 -0.24
CA ARG A 86 11.66 -8.57 0.93
C ARG A 86 11.69 -10.09 0.71
N LYS A 87 12.27 -10.55 -0.39
CA LYS A 87 12.29 -11.97 -0.77
C LYS A 87 12.80 -12.86 0.36
N TRP A 88 13.90 -12.47 1.02
CA TRP A 88 14.47 -13.19 2.15
C TRP A 88 13.46 -13.44 3.29
N ILE A 89 12.54 -12.51 3.54
CA ILE A 89 11.53 -12.63 4.60
C ILE A 89 10.50 -13.69 4.23
N TRP A 90 9.85 -13.56 3.07
CA TRP A 90 8.73 -14.43 2.73
C TRP A 90 9.16 -15.81 2.24
N GLU A 91 10.39 -16.01 1.75
CA GLU A 91 10.93 -17.33 1.41
C GLU A 91 11.12 -18.26 2.61
N GLN A 92 11.14 -17.71 3.84
CA GLN A 92 11.24 -18.51 5.06
C GLN A 92 9.92 -19.21 5.43
N TYR A 93 8.82 -18.85 4.79
CA TYR A 93 7.49 -19.38 5.04
C TYR A 93 7.00 -20.20 3.85
N ASP A 94 6.12 -21.17 4.12
CA ASP A 94 5.44 -21.90 3.04
C ASP A 94 4.33 -21.05 2.43
N HIS A 95 4.71 -20.28 1.42
CA HIS A 95 3.78 -19.44 0.63
C HIS A 95 3.13 -20.21 -0.54
N MET A 96 3.36 -21.54 -0.65
CA MET A 96 2.82 -22.39 -1.70
C MET A 96 1.89 -23.48 -1.16
N VAL A 97 1.49 -23.39 0.08
CA VAL A 97 0.60 -24.37 0.77
C VAL A 97 -0.62 -24.70 -0.09
N MET A 98 -0.95 -26.00 -0.19
CA MET A 98 -2.04 -26.56 -1.00
C MET A 98 -1.94 -26.24 -2.50
N ALA A 99 -0.84 -25.66 -2.98
CA ALA A 99 -0.63 -25.22 -4.36
C ALA A 99 -1.71 -24.22 -4.88
N ASP A 100 -2.26 -23.43 -3.98
CA ASP A 100 -3.30 -22.43 -4.32
C ASP A 100 -2.75 -21.05 -4.65
N THR A 101 -1.48 -20.80 -4.43
CA THR A 101 -0.85 -19.52 -4.75
C THR A 101 -0.76 -19.29 -6.25
N VAL A 102 -1.42 -18.26 -6.73
CA VAL A 102 -1.40 -17.80 -8.14
C VAL A 102 -0.30 -16.75 -8.33
N VAL A 103 -0.20 -15.78 -7.41
CA VAL A 103 0.87 -14.77 -7.37
C VAL A 103 1.50 -14.81 -5.99
N ARG A 104 2.82 -15.04 -5.95
CA ARG A 104 3.61 -15.02 -4.71
C ARG A 104 3.78 -13.59 -4.21
N PRO A 105 4.15 -13.39 -2.93
CA PRO A 105 4.65 -12.10 -2.47
C PRO A 105 5.77 -11.55 -3.36
N GLY A 106 5.86 -10.23 -3.48
CA GLY A 106 6.83 -9.53 -4.35
C GLY A 106 6.21 -8.87 -5.58
N SER A 107 4.87 -8.84 -5.67
CA SER A 107 4.06 -7.97 -6.51
C SER A 107 3.17 -7.13 -5.59
N ASP A 108 2.30 -6.27 -6.12
CA ASP A 108 1.43 -5.39 -5.32
C ASP A 108 0.54 -6.15 -4.33
N ALA A 109 0.06 -7.32 -4.73
CA ALA A 109 -0.64 -8.24 -3.83
C ALA A 109 -0.24 -9.69 -4.08
N ALA A 110 -0.28 -10.50 -3.04
CA ALA A 110 -0.30 -11.96 -3.18
C ALA A 110 -1.70 -12.42 -3.58
N VAL A 111 -1.79 -13.42 -4.46
CA VAL A 111 -3.06 -13.94 -4.93
C VAL A 111 -3.14 -15.44 -4.71
N VAL A 112 -4.22 -15.88 -4.05
CA VAL A 112 -4.55 -17.29 -3.87
C VAL A 112 -5.87 -17.61 -4.56
N ARG A 113 -5.97 -18.81 -5.17
CA ARG A 113 -7.21 -19.22 -5.81
C ARG A 113 -8.24 -19.69 -4.79
N VAL A 114 -9.51 -19.56 -5.13
CA VAL A 114 -10.60 -20.17 -4.38
C VAL A 114 -10.92 -21.52 -5.01
N HIS A 115 -10.67 -22.58 -4.28
CA HIS A 115 -10.85 -23.98 -4.75
C HIS A 115 -12.21 -24.20 -5.42
N GLY A 116 -12.22 -24.95 -6.53
CA GLY A 116 -13.42 -25.28 -7.28
C GLY A 116 -14.05 -24.13 -8.06
N THR A 117 -13.37 -23.00 -8.14
CA THR A 117 -13.82 -21.81 -8.88
C THR A 117 -12.72 -21.21 -9.75
N ASN A 118 -13.07 -20.24 -10.61
CA ASN A 118 -12.11 -19.43 -11.36
C ASN A 118 -11.85 -18.07 -10.65
N LYS A 119 -12.02 -18.02 -9.32
CA LYS A 119 -11.83 -16.81 -8.51
C LYS A 119 -10.52 -16.84 -7.75
N GLY A 120 -10.01 -15.66 -7.43
CA GLY A 120 -8.85 -15.46 -6.55
C GLY A 120 -9.14 -14.44 -5.47
N ILE A 121 -8.40 -14.56 -4.36
CA ILE A 121 -8.34 -13.57 -3.29
C ILE A 121 -6.97 -12.91 -3.36
N ALA A 122 -6.96 -11.60 -3.50
CA ALA A 122 -5.76 -10.78 -3.41
C ALA A 122 -5.62 -10.22 -1.99
N ILE A 123 -4.39 -10.22 -1.48
CA ILE A 123 -4.06 -9.78 -0.12
C ILE A 123 -2.85 -8.87 -0.19
N SER A 124 -2.98 -7.66 0.37
CA SER A 124 -1.90 -6.69 0.53
C SER A 124 -1.84 -6.18 1.97
N THR A 125 -0.66 -5.73 2.41
CA THR A 125 -0.48 -5.09 3.72
C THR A 125 0.33 -3.83 3.55
N ASP A 126 -0.05 -2.77 4.27
CA ASP A 126 0.63 -1.49 4.22
C ASP A 126 0.58 -0.71 5.51
N CYS A 127 1.48 0.25 5.69
CA CYS A 127 1.49 1.24 6.76
C CYS A 127 2.35 2.45 6.36
N SER A 128 1.98 3.63 6.83
CA SER A 128 2.65 4.90 6.50
C SER A 128 3.05 5.67 7.76
N PRO A 129 3.96 5.14 8.62
CA PRO A 129 4.24 5.72 9.93
C PRO A 129 4.84 7.13 9.87
N THR A 130 5.69 7.43 8.90
CA THR A 130 6.27 8.76 8.68
C THR A 130 5.19 9.77 8.34
N TYR A 131 4.30 9.44 7.41
CA TYR A 131 3.17 10.30 7.08
C TYR A 131 2.23 10.53 8.26
N CYS A 132 1.93 9.47 9.03
CA CYS A 132 1.10 9.57 10.23
C CYS A 132 1.73 10.47 11.30
N ARG A 133 3.06 10.45 11.45
CA ARG A 133 3.78 11.32 12.40
C ARG A 133 3.63 12.79 12.04
N HIS A 134 3.71 13.14 10.78
CA HIS A 134 3.69 14.52 10.29
C HIS A 134 2.28 15.07 10.05
N ASN A 135 1.33 14.19 9.74
CA ASN A 135 -0.09 14.50 9.63
C ASN A 135 -0.90 13.21 9.82
N SER A 136 -1.38 12.97 11.04
CA SER A 136 -2.02 11.71 11.40
C SER A 136 -3.30 11.45 10.60
N TYR A 137 -4.05 12.49 10.25
CA TYR A 137 -5.26 12.36 9.44
C TYR A 137 -4.95 11.95 7.99
N GLU A 138 -4.02 12.63 7.32
CA GLU A 138 -3.60 12.23 5.97
C GLU A 138 -2.89 10.87 5.99
N GLY A 139 -1.99 10.62 6.96
CA GLY A 139 -1.31 9.33 7.10
C GLY A 139 -2.27 8.16 7.30
N GLY A 140 -3.37 8.36 8.03
CA GLY A 140 -4.44 7.37 8.14
C GLY A 140 -5.12 7.06 6.81
N LYS A 141 -5.35 8.08 5.96
CA LYS A 141 -5.84 7.86 4.58
C LYS A 141 -4.81 7.09 3.75
N HIS A 142 -3.52 7.47 3.82
CA HIS A 142 -2.44 6.82 3.07
C HIS A 142 -2.42 5.31 3.30
N ALA A 143 -2.44 4.87 4.56
CA ALA A 143 -2.41 3.45 4.90
C ALA A 143 -3.57 2.66 4.27
N VAL A 144 -4.77 3.25 4.18
CA VAL A 144 -5.94 2.61 3.54
C VAL A 144 -5.84 2.61 2.03
N VAL A 145 -5.48 3.76 1.41
CA VAL A 145 -5.46 3.87 -0.05
C VAL A 145 -4.33 3.08 -0.68
N GLU A 146 -3.21 2.90 0.01
CA GLU A 146 -2.07 2.10 -0.46
C GLU A 146 -2.51 0.64 -0.65
N THR A 147 -3.10 0.00 0.37
CA THR A 147 -3.63 -1.36 0.21
C THR A 147 -4.71 -1.44 -0.86
N TRP A 148 -5.55 -0.40 -0.98
CA TRP A 148 -6.60 -0.33 -2.01
C TRP A 148 -6.00 -0.29 -3.42
N ARG A 149 -4.96 0.54 -3.66
CA ARG A 149 -4.25 0.63 -4.95
C ARG A 149 -3.55 -0.68 -5.29
N ASN A 150 -2.85 -1.28 -4.33
CA ASN A 150 -2.17 -2.57 -4.48
C ASN A 150 -3.16 -3.67 -4.92
N ILE A 151 -4.33 -3.74 -4.30
CA ILE A 151 -5.38 -4.69 -4.66
C ILE A 151 -5.88 -4.43 -6.09
N VAL A 152 -6.14 -3.16 -6.44
CA VAL A 152 -6.56 -2.76 -7.80
C VAL A 152 -5.48 -3.11 -8.82
N ALA A 153 -4.21 -2.80 -8.56
CA ALA A 153 -3.09 -3.09 -9.46
C ALA A 153 -2.95 -4.59 -9.74
N SER A 154 -3.31 -5.46 -8.78
CA SER A 154 -3.33 -6.92 -8.98
C SER A 154 -4.53 -7.44 -9.80
N GLY A 155 -5.47 -6.57 -10.19
CA GLY A 155 -6.68 -6.90 -10.95
C GLY A 155 -7.85 -7.37 -10.08
N ALA A 156 -7.79 -7.12 -8.77
CA ALA A 156 -8.83 -7.47 -7.82
C ALA A 156 -9.72 -6.26 -7.48
N GLU A 157 -11.00 -6.53 -7.25
CA GLU A 157 -11.94 -5.58 -6.66
C GLU A 157 -11.72 -5.54 -5.14
N PRO A 158 -11.28 -4.40 -4.54
CA PRO A 158 -11.13 -4.28 -3.10
C PRO A 158 -12.48 -4.49 -2.39
N ILE A 159 -12.50 -5.27 -1.31
CA ILE A 159 -13.76 -5.63 -0.62
C ILE A 159 -13.78 -5.29 0.86
N ALA A 160 -12.66 -5.41 1.56
CA ALA A 160 -12.59 -5.14 2.99
C ALA A 160 -11.15 -5.01 3.49
N ILE A 161 -11.00 -4.36 4.65
CA ILE A 161 -9.72 -4.30 5.38
C ILE A 161 -9.83 -4.90 6.77
N THR A 162 -8.68 -5.29 7.30
CA THR A 162 -8.40 -5.43 8.73
C THR A 162 -7.35 -4.40 9.12
N ASP A 163 -7.38 -3.91 10.36
CA ASP A 163 -6.36 -3.00 10.85
C ASP A 163 -5.57 -3.58 12.02
N CYS A 164 -4.36 -3.05 12.25
CA CYS A 164 -3.55 -3.26 13.43
C CYS A 164 -2.99 -1.91 13.86
N MET A 165 -3.68 -1.26 14.79
CA MET A 165 -3.39 0.09 15.25
C MET A 165 -2.29 0.08 16.30
N ASN A 166 -1.09 0.57 15.97
CA ASN A 166 0.06 0.58 16.89
C ASN A 166 0.44 2.01 17.24
N PHE A 167 0.30 2.38 18.51
CA PHE A 167 0.55 3.73 19.01
C PHE A 167 1.29 3.69 20.36
N GLY A 168 1.88 4.82 20.74
CA GLY A 168 2.48 5.03 22.05
C GLY A 168 1.46 5.06 23.18
N ASN A 169 1.80 5.74 24.28
CA ASN A 169 0.95 5.82 25.46
C ASN A 169 -0.24 6.79 25.24
N PRO A 170 -1.49 6.29 25.19
CA PRO A 170 -2.69 7.11 24.95
C PRO A 170 -3.07 8.00 26.13
N GLU A 171 -2.37 7.92 27.27
CA GLU A 171 -2.53 8.86 28.41
C GLU A 171 -1.84 10.20 28.12
N LYS A 172 -0.97 10.25 27.11
CA LYS A 172 -0.39 11.48 26.57
C LYS A 172 -1.38 12.08 25.56
N PRO A 173 -1.94 13.28 25.81
CA PRO A 173 -2.99 13.85 24.93
C PRO A 173 -2.58 13.98 23.48
N GLU A 174 -1.30 14.24 23.18
CA GLU A 174 -0.77 14.35 21.82
C GLU A 174 -0.78 12.99 21.09
N ILE A 175 -0.45 11.90 21.80
CA ILE A 175 -0.50 10.53 21.24
C ILE A 175 -1.95 10.11 21.02
N MET A 176 -2.85 10.42 21.96
CA MET A 176 -4.27 10.19 21.78
C MET A 176 -4.83 10.99 20.61
N GLY A 177 -4.35 12.22 20.37
CA GLY A 177 -4.70 13.03 19.21
C GLY A 177 -4.27 12.40 17.88
N GLN A 178 -3.06 11.85 17.82
CA GLN A 178 -2.58 11.10 16.65
C GLN A 178 -3.49 9.89 16.36
N PHE A 179 -3.87 9.13 17.39
CA PHE A 179 -4.75 7.98 17.25
C PHE A 179 -6.14 8.37 16.72
N VAL A 180 -6.74 9.43 17.29
CA VAL A 180 -8.05 9.95 16.85
C VAL A 180 -8.01 10.41 15.39
N GLU A 181 -7.00 11.19 15.01
CA GLU A 181 -6.89 11.70 13.63
C GLU A 181 -6.60 10.59 12.61
N CYS A 182 -5.77 9.59 12.95
CA CYS A 182 -5.58 8.42 12.09
C CYS A 182 -6.92 7.69 11.83
N ILE A 183 -7.72 7.43 12.88
CA ILE A 183 -9.03 6.78 12.74
C ILE A 183 -9.97 7.61 11.87
N ARG A 184 -9.97 8.94 12.01
CA ARG A 184 -10.79 9.83 11.17
C ARG A 184 -10.38 9.73 9.71
N GLY A 185 -9.08 9.84 9.42
CA GLY A 185 -8.55 9.71 8.07
C GLY A 185 -8.88 8.35 7.43
N MET A 186 -8.65 7.27 8.17
CA MET A 186 -9.03 5.91 7.75
C MET A 186 -10.53 5.80 7.46
N GLY A 187 -11.39 6.33 8.35
CA GLY A 187 -12.84 6.31 8.20
C GLY A 187 -13.32 7.00 6.93
N ASP A 188 -12.74 8.17 6.61
CA ASP A 188 -13.06 8.91 5.39
C ASP A 188 -12.62 8.14 4.14
N ALA A 189 -11.42 7.56 4.13
CA ALA A 189 -10.93 6.73 3.03
C ALA A 189 -11.79 5.48 2.84
N CYS A 190 -12.07 4.73 3.92
CA CYS A 190 -12.92 3.54 3.89
C CYS A 190 -14.33 3.84 3.36
N SER A 191 -14.92 4.95 3.81
CA SER A 191 -16.25 5.37 3.38
C SER A 191 -16.28 5.74 1.91
N LYS A 192 -15.32 6.52 1.45
CA LYS A 192 -15.24 6.99 0.06
C LYS A 192 -14.96 5.85 -0.92
N LEU A 193 -14.05 4.95 -0.57
CA LEU A 193 -13.62 3.85 -1.42
C LEU A 193 -14.53 2.61 -1.30
N ASN A 194 -15.56 2.64 -0.43
CA ASN A 194 -16.41 1.48 -0.09
C ASN A 194 -15.57 0.27 0.32
N TYR A 195 -14.64 0.49 1.24
CA TYR A 195 -13.63 -0.47 1.68
C TYR A 195 -13.69 -0.64 3.21
N PRO A 196 -14.73 -1.35 3.72
CA PRO A 196 -15.06 -1.38 5.13
C PRO A 196 -14.03 -2.13 5.98
N VAL A 197 -13.85 -1.66 7.22
CA VAL A 197 -13.11 -2.38 8.26
C VAL A 197 -14.00 -3.51 8.79
N ILE A 198 -13.54 -4.76 8.70
CA ILE A 198 -14.29 -5.95 9.18
C ILE A 198 -13.68 -6.61 10.41
N SER A 199 -12.45 -6.29 10.71
CA SER A 199 -11.75 -6.72 11.93
C SER A 199 -10.60 -5.78 12.22
N GLY A 200 -10.01 -5.90 13.40
CA GLY A 200 -8.86 -5.10 13.74
C GLY A 200 -8.26 -5.48 15.10
N ASN A 201 -7.12 -4.87 15.39
CA ASN A 201 -6.41 -4.96 16.64
C ASN A 201 -5.89 -3.58 17.04
N VAL A 202 -5.84 -3.30 18.33
CA VAL A 202 -5.24 -2.09 18.87
C VAL A 202 -4.13 -2.47 19.84
N SER A 203 -2.92 -1.95 19.61
CA SER A 203 -1.76 -2.09 20.48
C SER A 203 -1.32 -0.69 20.92
N LEU A 204 -1.41 -0.42 22.21
CA LEU A 204 -1.09 0.86 22.82
C LEU A 204 0.09 0.71 23.78
N TYR A 205 0.61 1.84 24.30
CA TYR A 205 1.76 1.87 25.19
C TYR A 205 3.06 1.32 24.57
N ASN A 206 3.20 1.39 23.24
CA ASN A 206 4.42 0.98 22.56
C ASN A 206 5.47 2.09 22.70
N GLU A 207 6.27 1.99 23.73
CA GLU A 207 7.29 2.98 24.11
C GLU A 207 8.60 2.31 24.53
N THR A 208 9.70 2.99 24.25
CA THR A 208 11.02 2.63 24.76
C THR A 208 11.64 3.86 25.42
N ASN A 209 12.02 3.75 26.69
CA ASN A 209 12.59 4.85 27.50
C ASN A 209 11.71 6.12 27.52
N GLY A 210 10.37 5.97 27.47
CA GLY A 210 9.42 7.07 27.50
C GLY A 210 9.16 7.73 26.13
N GLU A 211 9.82 7.27 25.07
CA GLU A 211 9.55 7.68 23.69
C GLU A 211 8.63 6.66 23.00
N GLY A 212 7.50 7.14 22.48
CA GLY A 212 6.54 6.34 21.73
C GLY A 212 7.06 6.02 20.33
N ILE A 213 6.61 4.90 19.79
CA ILE A 213 6.80 4.59 18.36
C ILE A 213 6.09 5.64 17.48
N TYR A 214 6.46 5.71 16.21
CA TYR A 214 5.66 6.45 15.23
C TYR A 214 4.25 5.86 15.16
N PRO A 215 3.22 6.71 14.95
CA PRO A 215 1.85 6.24 14.74
C PRO A 215 1.82 5.27 13.56
N THR A 216 1.49 4.01 13.80
CA THR A 216 1.58 2.96 12.77
C THR A 216 0.27 2.19 12.66
N PRO A 217 -0.73 2.74 11.95
CA PRO A 217 -1.89 1.98 11.51
C PRO A 217 -1.45 1.04 10.38
N ALA A 218 -1.25 -0.24 10.68
CA ALA A 218 -0.97 -1.25 9.69
C ALA A 218 -2.29 -1.82 9.17
N ILE A 219 -2.48 -1.77 7.86
CA ILE A 219 -3.72 -2.17 7.18
C ILE A 219 -3.47 -3.44 6.39
N GLY A 220 -4.36 -4.43 6.55
CA GLY A 220 -4.42 -5.61 5.69
C GLY A 220 -5.61 -5.51 4.75
N GLY A 221 -5.34 -5.36 3.45
CA GLY A 221 -6.36 -5.25 2.41
C GLY A 221 -6.70 -6.60 1.80
N VAL A 222 -7.99 -6.81 1.50
CA VAL A 222 -8.47 -8.01 0.81
C VAL A 222 -9.30 -7.61 -0.41
N GLY A 223 -9.04 -8.26 -1.53
CA GLY A 223 -9.78 -8.06 -2.79
C GLY A 223 -10.21 -9.37 -3.44
N LEU A 224 -11.20 -9.29 -4.31
CA LEU A 224 -11.74 -10.42 -5.05
C LEU A 224 -11.39 -10.28 -6.55
N ILE A 225 -10.68 -11.25 -7.08
CA ILE A 225 -10.54 -11.47 -8.52
C ILE A 225 -11.67 -12.40 -8.96
N ARG A 226 -12.63 -11.88 -9.72
CA ARG A 226 -13.79 -12.68 -10.17
C ARG A 226 -13.44 -13.70 -11.24
N ASP A 227 -12.39 -13.43 -12.02
CA ASP A 227 -11.83 -14.29 -13.04
C ASP A 227 -10.30 -14.21 -12.97
N LEU A 228 -9.64 -15.31 -12.63
CA LEU A 228 -8.18 -15.39 -12.50
C LEU A 228 -7.43 -14.99 -13.79
N SER A 229 -8.09 -14.99 -14.95
CA SER A 229 -7.49 -14.46 -16.17
C SER A 229 -7.27 -12.95 -16.15
N ASN A 230 -7.82 -12.23 -15.17
CA ASN A 230 -7.62 -10.80 -14.92
C ASN A 230 -6.49 -10.49 -13.92
N THR A 231 -5.86 -11.53 -13.38
CA THR A 231 -4.73 -11.33 -12.48
C THR A 231 -3.61 -10.56 -13.18
N MET A 232 -3.15 -9.49 -12.53
CA MET A 232 -2.02 -8.66 -12.97
C MET A 232 -0.81 -8.85 -12.04
N THR A 233 0.35 -8.56 -12.55
CA THR A 233 1.62 -8.55 -11.83
C THR A 233 2.47 -7.38 -12.30
N ILE A 234 3.46 -6.98 -11.51
CA ILE A 234 4.32 -5.83 -11.81
C ILE A 234 5.34 -6.09 -12.93
N ASP A 235 5.65 -7.34 -13.24
CA ASP A 235 6.73 -7.69 -14.16
C ASP A 235 6.43 -7.22 -15.60
N LEU A 236 7.37 -6.49 -16.21
CA LEU A 236 7.31 -6.14 -17.63
C LEU A 236 7.33 -7.42 -18.47
N LYS A 237 6.43 -7.50 -19.48
CA LYS A 237 6.16 -8.75 -20.23
C LYS A 237 6.83 -8.80 -21.59
N ASN A 238 6.79 -7.70 -22.34
CA ASN A 238 7.14 -7.77 -23.76
C ASN A 238 7.99 -6.57 -24.21
N GLU A 239 9.09 -6.86 -24.87
CA GLU A 239 9.90 -5.86 -25.58
C GLU A 239 9.05 -5.18 -26.67
N GLY A 240 9.25 -3.87 -26.87
CA GLY A 240 8.51 -3.03 -27.79
C GLY A 240 7.15 -2.55 -27.29
N ASN A 241 6.71 -2.99 -26.11
CA ASN A 241 5.54 -2.39 -25.47
C ASN A 241 5.87 -1.02 -24.85
N VAL A 242 4.83 -0.24 -24.57
CA VAL A 242 4.93 1.09 -23.99
C VAL A 242 4.60 1.03 -22.51
N LEU A 243 5.40 1.71 -21.69
CA LEU A 243 5.08 2.00 -20.29
C LEU A 243 4.40 3.37 -20.23
N CYS A 244 3.25 3.44 -19.58
CA CYS A 244 2.51 4.67 -19.35
C CYS A 244 2.28 4.89 -17.85
N LEU A 245 2.29 6.15 -17.42
CA LEU A 245 1.87 6.59 -16.10
C LEU A 245 0.40 7.05 -16.17
N ILE A 246 -0.42 6.52 -15.29
CA ILE A 246 -1.80 6.92 -15.06
C ILE A 246 -1.83 7.77 -13.79
N GLY A 247 -2.54 8.91 -13.83
CA GLY A 247 -2.63 9.85 -12.72
C GLY A 247 -1.73 11.08 -12.89
N GLU A 248 -1.79 12.00 -11.93
CA GLU A 248 -1.04 13.26 -11.96
C GLU A 248 0.20 13.20 -11.07
N SER A 249 1.31 13.80 -11.52
CA SER A 249 2.49 14.06 -10.70
C SER A 249 2.57 15.56 -10.39
N ASN A 250 2.61 15.89 -9.10
CA ASN A 250 2.71 17.24 -8.57
C ASN A 250 4.10 17.51 -7.95
N ASN A 251 5.02 16.55 -8.11
CA ASN A 251 6.41 16.65 -7.65
C ASN A 251 6.56 16.76 -6.12
N HIS A 252 5.68 16.09 -5.35
CA HIS A 252 5.71 16.16 -3.90
C HIS A 252 6.84 15.30 -3.33
N LEU A 253 7.90 15.94 -2.85
CA LEU A 253 9.05 15.29 -2.19
C LEU A 253 8.98 15.33 -0.66
N GLY A 254 8.05 16.08 -0.07
CA GLY A 254 7.93 16.22 1.39
C GLY A 254 7.72 14.88 2.07
N ASN A 255 8.49 14.62 3.13
CA ASN A 255 8.51 13.36 3.90
C ASN A 255 8.68 12.08 3.07
N SER A 256 9.18 12.20 1.83
CA SER A 256 9.42 11.07 0.95
C SER A 256 10.64 10.24 1.38
N HIS A 257 10.68 9.02 0.91
CA HIS A 257 11.86 8.16 1.05
C HIS A 257 13.10 8.77 0.40
N TYR A 258 12.92 9.56 -0.68
CA TYR A 258 14.02 10.29 -1.30
C TYR A 258 14.67 11.27 -0.33
N LEU A 259 13.90 12.13 0.33
CA LEU A 259 14.44 13.09 1.31
C LEU A 259 15.09 12.38 2.49
N SER A 260 14.46 11.33 3.01
CA SER A 260 14.97 10.59 4.15
C SER A 260 16.29 9.86 3.81
N ILE A 261 16.34 9.12 2.71
CA ILE A 261 17.47 8.26 2.35
C ILE A 261 18.63 9.06 1.76
N ILE A 262 18.33 9.99 0.86
CA ILE A 262 19.37 10.72 0.10
C ILE A 262 19.83 11.98 0.83
N GLN A 263 18.91 12.69 1.46
CA GLN A 263 19.21 13.98 2.10
C GLN A 263 19.20 13.95 3.62
N SER A 264 18.88 12.80 4.24
CA SER A 264 18.75 12.63 5.70
C SER A 264 17.80 13.66 6.32
N ARG A 265 16.65 13.90 5.68
CA ARG A 265 15.62 14.87 6.07
C ARG A 265 14.26 14.19 6.18
N GLU A 266 13.51 14.59 7.20
CA GLU A 266 12.11 14.22 7.40
C GLU A 266 11.30 15.52 7.60
N ASP A 267 11.06 16.24 6.51
CA ASP A 267 10.30 17.50 6.51
C ASP A 267 9.55 17.67 5.20
N GLY A 268 8.81 18.76 5.06
CA GLY A 268 8.10 19.11 3.82
C GLY A 268 6.65 18.64 3.79
N GLY A 269 6.15 18.10 4.89
CA GLY A 269 4.75 17.73 5.08
C GLY A 269 4.32 16.45 4.35
N THR A 270 3.17 15.91 4.75
CA THR A 270 2.56 14.71 4.16
C THR A 270 1.77 15.09 2.90
N PRO A 271 1.89 14.36 1.78
CA PRO A 271 1.07 14.62 0.61
C PRO A 271 -0.42 14.39 0.92
N SER A 272 -1.26 15.32 0.46
CA SER A 272 -2.70 15.19 0.62
C SER A 272 -3.27 14.16 -0.35
N ILE A 273 -4.22 13.36 0.11
CA ILE A 273 -4.91 12.37 -0.70
C ILE A 273 -6.21 12.93 -1.28
N ASN A 274 -6.32 12.90 -2.60
CA ASN A 274 -7.57 13.12 -3.29
C ASN A 274 -8.30 11.79 -3.51
N LEU A 275 -9.22 11.46 -2.62
CA LEU A 275 -9.98 10.22 -2.68
C LEU A 275 -10.87 10.06 -3.92
N ASP A 276 -11.24 11.17 -4.59
CA ASP A 276 -11.96 11.13 -5.87
C ASP A 276 -11.05 10.66 -7.01
N ASP A 277 -9.81 11.12 -7.03
CA ASP A 277 -8.83 10.68 -8.02
C ASP A 277 -8.40 9.22 -7.77
N GLU A 278 -8.22 8.81 -6.51
CA GLU A 278 -7.98 7.40 -6.16
C GLU A 278 -9.07 6.50 -6.73
N LEU A 279 -10.32 6.80 -6.42
CA LEU A 279 -11.46 6.01 -6.88
C LEU A 279 -11.59 6.01 -8.40
N LYS A 280 -11.44 7.17 -9.04
CA LYS A 280 -11.53 7.35 -10.50
C LYS A 280 -10.45 6.56 -11.24
N ASN A 281 -9.19 6.75 -10.83
CA ASN A 281 -8.06 6.11 -11.49
C ASN A 281 -8.06 4.60 -11.27
N GLY A 282 -8.37 4.12 -10.06
CA GLY A 282 -8.46 2.69 -9.80
C GLY A 282 -9.60 2.00 -10.55
N LYS A 283 -10.79 2.62 -10.66
CA LYS A 283 -11.86 2.09 -11.52
C LYS A 283 -11.43 2.01 -12.97
N PHE A 284 -10.74 3.01 -13.47
CA PHE A 284 -10.20 3.01 -14.83
C PHE A 284 -9.22 1.85 -15.05
N ILE A 285 -8.32 1.60 -14.09
CA ILE A 285 -7.38 0.46 -14.15
C ILE A 285 -8.14 -0.86 -14.23
N LEU A 286 -9.10 -1.10 -13.34
CA LEU A 286 -9.91 -2.34 -13.36
C LEU A 286 -10.67 -2.52 -14.69
N ASP A 287 -11.23 -1.45 -15.23
CA ASP A 287 -11.91 -1.47 -16.54
C ASP A 287 -10.94 -1.82 -17.69
N CYS A 288 -9.72 -1.27 -17.67
CA CYS A 288 -8.70 -1.57 -18.65
C CYS A 288 -8.21 -3.03 -18.55
N ILE A 289 -8.08 -3.57 -17.33
CA ILE A 289 -7.75 -4.98 -17.10
C ILE A 289 -8.86 -5.88 -17.64
N ALA A 290 -10.12 -5.59 -17.33
CA ALA A 290 -11.27 -6.35 -17.83
C ALA A 290 -11.36 -6.37 -19.37
N LYS A 291 -11.02 -5.26 -20.03
CA LYS A 291 -10.91 -5.13 -21.49
C LYS A 291 -9.64 -5.76 -22.08
N LYS A 292 -8.75 -6.33 -21.23
CA LYS A 292 -7.46 -6.90 -21.66
C LYS A 292 -6.57 -5.90 -22.41
N LEU A 293 -6.63 -4.63 -22.05
CA LEU A 293 -5.79 -3.58 -22.63
C LEU A 293 -4.37 -3.62 -22.07
N LEU A 294 -4.22 -3.96 -20.78
CA LEU A 294 -2.98 -3.93 -20.04
C LEU A 294 -2.26 -5.29 -20.02
N LYS A 295 -0.95 -5.27 -19.89
CA LYS A 295 -0.08 -6.45 -19.78
C LYS A 295 0.49 -6.61 -18.37
N SER A 296 0.89 -5.51 -17.74
CA SER A 296 1.27 -5.42 -16.34
C SER A 296 0.76 -4.11 -15.76
N VAL A 297 0.62 -4.09 -14.46
CA VAL A 297 0.22 -2.92 -13.68
C VAL A 297 1.05 -2.90 -12.42
N HIS A 298 1.46 -1.72 -11.97
CA HIS A 298 2.10 -1.49 -10.69
C HIS A 298 1.58 -0.17 -10.12
N ASP A 299 1.26 -0.10 -8.84
CA ASP A 299 0.95 1.18 -8.22
C ASP A 299 2.24 2.00 -8.02
N VAL A 300 2.11 3.30 -7.84
CA VAL A 300 3.23 4.18 -7.54
C VAL A 300 3.07 4.69 -6.12
N GLY A 301 3.81 4.09 -5.21
CA GLY A 301 3.85 4.41 -3.79
C GLY A 301 5.20 5.00 -3.35
N GLU A 302 5.77 4.41 -2.31
CA GLU A 302 7.05 4.79 -1.70
C GLU A 302 8.21 4.77 -2.70
N GLY A 303 9.03 5.82 -2.68
CA GLY A 303 10.15 6.00 -3.62
C GLY A 303 9.78 6.57 -4.98
N GLY A 304 8.48 6.67 -5.31
CA GLY A 304 7.99 7.35 -6.51
C GLY A 304 8.14 6.55 -7.81
N VAL A 305 7.96 7.24 -8.94
CA VAL A 305 7.85 6.65 -10.29
C VAL A 305 9.08 5.85 -10.69
N LEU A 306 10.30 6.34 -10.39
CA LEU A 306 11.52 5.68 -10.88
C LEU A 306 11.84 4.40 -10.10
N VAL A 307 11.52 4.36 -8.79
CA VAL A 307 11.62 3.14 -7.98
C VAL A 307 10.63 2.09 -8.50
N ALA A 308 9.37 2.46 -8.72
CA ALA A 308 8.36 1.56 -9.28
C ALA A 308 8.76 1.04 -10.69
N ILE A 309 9.35 1.88 -11.55
CA ILE A 309 9.89 1.43 -12.85
C ILE A 309 11.02 0.40 -12.63
N ALA A 310 11.91 0.65 -11.67
CA ALA A 310 13.02 -0.28 -11.38
C ALA A 310 12.49 -1.64 -10.89
N GLU A 311 11.48 -1.65 -10.04
CA GLU A 311 10.81 -2.88 -9.56
C GLU A 311 10.17 -3.66 -10.70
N MET A 312 9.45 -2.98 -11.60
CA MET A 312 8.89 -3.60 -12.81
C MET A 312 9.97 -4.20 -13.72
N CYS A 313 11.09 -3.48 -13.92
CA CYS A 313 12.21 -3.94 -14.72
C CYS A 313 12.92 -5.14 -14.08
N ILE A 314 13.18 -5.10 -12.77
CA ILE A 314 13.81 -6.19 -12.01
C ILE A 314 12.95 -7.44 -12.07
N SER A 315 11.65 -7.30 -11.81
CA SER A 315 10.70 -8.41 -11.80
C SER A 315 10.54 -9.03 -13.19
N GLY A 316 10.40 -8.21 -14.24
CA GLY A 316 10.24 -8.63 -15.62
C GLY A 316 11.55 -9.04 -16.31
N LYS A 317 12.70 -8.72 -15.72
CA LYS A 317 14.04 -8.88 -16.33
C LYS A 317 14.13 -8.22 -17.70
N GLN A 318 13.51 -7.08 -17.85
CA GLN A 318 13.49 -6.27 -19.07
C GLN A 318 13.82 -4.83 -18.73
N GLY A 319 14.66 -4.19 -19.53
CA GLY A 319 14.97 -2.77 -19.41
C GLY A 319 13.89 -1.87 -20.01
N ILE A 320 14.14 -0.59 -19.95
CA ILE A 320 13.30 0.44 -20.51
C ILE A 320 14.11 1.63 -21.01
N LYS A 321 13.71 2.18 -22.13
CA LYS A 321 14.18 3.50 -22.60
C LYS A 321 13.13 4.55 -22.24
N ILE A 322 13.45 5.38 -21.25
CA ILE A 322 12.61 6.49 -20.79
C ILE A 322 12.88 7.72 -21.65
N ASP A 323 11.82 8.29 -22.19
CA ASP A 323 11.85 9.45 -23.07
C ASP A 323 10.84 10.49 -22.61
N ILE A 324 11.24 11.25 -21.59
CA ILE A 324 10.43 12.30 -20.99
C ILE A 324 11.21 13.60 -20.89
N THR A 325 10.48 14.72 -20.87
CA THR A 325 11.03 16.05 -20.61
C THR A 325 10.19 16.70 -19.51
N LYS A 326 10.83 17.06 -18.40
CA LYS A 326 10.22 17.72 -17.24
C LYS A 326 11.12 18.83 -16.74
N ASP A 327 10.51 19.88 -16.24
CA ASP A 327 11.21 21.01 -15.63
C ASP A 327 11.85 20.66 -14.29
N PHE A 328 11.30 19.63 -13.61
CA PHE A 328 11.78 19.14 -12.32
C PHE A 328 11.80 17.60 -12.29
N LEU A 329 12.89 17.02 -12.75
CA LEU A 329 13.03 15.56 -12.90
C LEU A 329 13.04 14.80 -11.57
N HIS A 330 13.71 15.33 -10.52
CA HIS A 330 13.71 14.68 -9.21
C HIS A 330 12.32 14.62 -8.60
N GLY A 331 11.56 15.71 -8.68
CA GLY A 331 10.18 15.74 -8.22
C GLY A 331 9.29 14.77 -8.99
N PHE A 332 9.47 14.66 -10.31
CA PHE A 332 8.72 13.72 -11.12
C PHE A 332 9.07 12.26 -10.81
N PHE A 333 10.36 11.93 -10.70
CA PHE A 333 10.82 10.56 -10.51
C PHE A 333 10.68 10.04 -9.09
N PHE A 334 10.95 10.87 -8.09
CA PHE A 334 11.01 10.47 -6.68
C PHE A 334 9.90 11.08 -5.83
N GLY A 335 9.04 11.94 -6.39
CA GLY A 335 7.87 12.44 -5.71
C GLY A 335 6.87 11.33 -5.41
N GLU A 336 6.34 11.31 -4.19
CA GLU A 336 5.41 10.29 -3.70
C GLU A 336 3.95 10.78 -3.79
N ASP A 337 3.61 11.39 -4.93
CA ASP A 337 2.23 11.75 -5.24
C ASP A 337 1.34 10.51 -5.34
N GLN A 338 0.08 10.66 -5.00
CA GLN A 338 -0.85 9.55 -4.85
C GLN A 338 -1.74 9.34 -6.09
N ALA A 339 -2.61 8.32 -6.07
CA ALA A 339 -3.53 7.98 -7.15
C ALA A 339 -2.86 7.66 -8.50
N ARG A 340 -1.66 7.08 -8.47
CA ARG A 340 -0.87 6.80 -9.68
C ARG A 340 -0.62 5.31 -9.88
N TYR A 341 -0.56 4.93 -11.17
CA TYR A 341 -0.22 3.57 -11.60
C TYR A 341 0.71 3.60 -12.81
N LEU A 342 1.66 2.69 -12.87
CA LEU A 342 2.41 2.36 -14.08
C LEU A 342 1.73 1.18 -14.78
N VAL A 343 1.54 1.30 -16.08
CA VAL A 343 0.87 0.27 -16.88
C VAL A 343 1.65 -0.04 -18.15
N GLU A 344 1.85 -1.33 -18.42
CA GLU A 344 2.37 -1.79 -19.70
C GLU A 344 1.23 -2.00 -20.68
N VAL A 345 1.37 -1.43 -21.88
CA VAL A 345 0.40 -1.56 -22.96
C VAL A 345 1.11 -1.88 -24.28
N SER A 346 0.53 -2.78 -25.09
CA SER A 346 1.07 -3.04 -26.43
C SER A 346 0.82 -1.86 -27.36
N GLN A 347 1.75 -1.60 -28.28
CA GLN A 347 1.69 -0.49 -29.24
C GLN A 347 0.33 -0.38 -29.95
N ASN A 348 -0.24 -1.52 -30.37
CA ASN A 348 -1.53 -1.57 -31.08
C ASN A 348 -2.76 -1.29 -30.20
N LYS A 349 -2.60 -1.20 -28.89
CA LYS A 349 -3.68 -0.88 -27.93
C LYS A 349 -3.52 0.49 -27.27
N LEU A 350 -2.39 1.16 -27.49
CA LEU A 350 -2.09 2.44 -26.88
C LEU A 350 -3.14 3.50 -27.20
N GLU A 351 -3.51 3.65 -28.48
CA GLU A 351 -4.54 4.61 -28.91
C GLU A 351 -5.89 4.35 -28.20
N GLN A 352 -6.29 3.08 -28.06
CA GLN A 352 -7.51 2.73 -27.34
C GLN A 352 -7.43 3.10 -25.86
N LEU A 353 -6.28 2.88 -25.21
CA LEU A 353 -6.06 3.26 -23.81
C LEU A 353 -6.16 4.77 -23.63
N GLU A 354 -5.54 5.57 -24.51
CA GLU A 354 -5.58 7.05 -24.48
C GLU A 354 -7.00 7.59 -24.70
N VAL A 355 -7.75 7.00 -25.62
CA VAL A 355 -9.16 7.36 -25.86
C VAL A 355 -10.03 7.03 -24.66
N ASP A 356 -9.85 5.87 -24.04
CA ASP A 356 -10.61 5.47 -22.86
C ASP A 356 -10.24 6.32 -21.63
N ALA A 357 -8.96 6.68 -21.47
CA ALA A 357 -8.49 7.61 -20.42
C ALA A 357 -9.13 8.99 -20.55
N SER A 358 -9.14 9.53 -21.78
CA SER A 358 -9.79 10.83 -22.07
C SER A 358 -11.28 10.82 -21.74
N LYS A 359 -12.02 9.75 -22.09
CA LYS A 359 -13.44 9.61 -21.75
C LYS A 359 -13.71 9.53 -20.26
N SER A 360 -12.78 8.97 -19.52
CA SER A 360 -12.86 8.80 -18.06
C SER A 360 -12.29 9.99 -17.29
N ALA A 361 -11.83 11.05 -17.96
CA ALA A 361 -11.11 12.19 -17.40
C ALA A 361 -9.92 11.76 -16.52
N VAL A 362 -9.20 10.73 -16.98
CA VAL A 362 -7.99 10.21 -16.34
C VAL A 362 -6.77 10.70 -17.11
N LYS A 363 -5.77 11.22 -16.41
CA LYS A 363 -4.50 11.58 -17.05
C LYS A 363 -3.70 10.33 -17.38
N ILE A 364 -3.10 10.34 -18.56
CA ILE A 364 -2.16 9.33 -19.03
C ILE A 364 -0.94 10.04 -19.62
N GLU A 365 0.23 9.52 -19.30
CA GLU A 365 1.50 10.00 -19.84
C GLU A 365 2.35 8.81 -20.30
N ARG A 366 2.85 8.87 -21.52
CA ARG A 366 3.80 7.88 -22.01
C ARG A 366 5.17 8.13 -21.38
N ILE A 367 5.74 7.10 -20.73
CA ILE A 367 7.04 7.16 -20.06
C ILE A 367 8.17 6.71 -20.97
N GLY A 368 7.98 5.60 -21.68
CA GLY A 368 9.04 5.03 -22.50
C GLY A 368 8.66 3.74 -23.18
N GLU A 369 9.63 3.13 -23.84
CA GLU A 369 9.51 1.87 -24.56
C GLU A 369 10.31 0.78 -23.83
N ILE A 370 9.67 -0.37 -23.59
CA ILE A 370 10.23 -1.51 -22.89
C ILE A 370 11.18 -2.26 -23.81
N GLY A 371 12.36 -2.60 -23.33
CA GLY A 371 13.34 -3.40 -24.03
C GLY A 371 14.76 -3.18 -23.53
N GLY A 372 15.65 -4.04 -23.95
CA GLY A 372 17.07 -4.02 -23.55
C GLY A 372 17.33 -4.56 -22.13
N THR A 373 18.50 -4.28 -21.61
CA THR A 373 19.02 -4.78 -20.33
C THR A 373 19.38 -3.67 -19.34
N SER A 374 18.92 -2.45 -19.58
CA SER A 374 19.22 -1.28 -18.75
C SER A 374 17.96 -0.40 -18.59
N ILE A 375 17.94 0.45 -17.55
CA ILE A 375 17.10 1.63 -17.50
C ILE A 375 17.92 2.77 -18.10
N SER A 376 17.48 3.29 -19.24
CA SER A 376 18.12 4.41 -19.94
C SER A 376 17.19 5.62 -19.89
N ILE A 377 17.70 6.77 -19.44
CA ILE A 377 16.95 8.03 -19.35
C ILE A 377 17.64 9.06 -20.27
N ASN A 378 16.86 9.63 -21.19
CA ASN A 378 17.37 10.63 -22.13
C ASN A 378 18.15 11.74 -21.41
N SER A 379 19.33 12.07 -21.93
CA SER A 379 20.25 13.13 -21.45
C SER A 379 20.84 12.92 -20.04
N ILE A 380 20.52 11.80 -19.35
CA ILE A 380 21.03 11.51 -18.00
C ILE A 380 22.03 10.35 -18.07
N GLY A 381 21.67 9.24 -18.70
CA GLY A 381 22.53 8.05 -18.79
C GLY A 381 21.74 6.77 -18.69
N GLU A 382 22.44 5.70 -18.32
CA GLU A 382 21.83 4.39 -18.15
C GLU A 382 22.41 3.64 -16.96
N VAL A 383 21.63 2.69 -16.42
CA VAL A 383 22.05 1.76 -15.39
C VAL A 383 21.63 0.34 -15.79
N GLU A 384 22.58 -0.58 -15.73
CA GLU A 384 22.35 -1.98 -16.09
C GLU A 384 21.42 -2.68 -15.11
N LEU A 385 20.53 -3.53 -15.61
CA LEU A 385 19.59 -4.28 -14.82
C LEU A 385 20.28 -5.23 -13.83
N SER A 386 21.42 -5.79 -14.17
CA SER A 386 22.22 -6.59 -13.25
C SER A 386 22.65 -5.79 -12.02
N SER A 387 23.08 -4.53 -12.20
CA SER A 387 23.44 -3.64 -11.10
C SER A 387 22.22 -3.31 -10.22
N LEU A 388 21.04 -3.07 -10.83
CA LEU A 388 19.80 -2.84 -10.10
C LEU A 388 19.41 -4.06 -9.25
N ILE A 389 19.48 -5.26 -9.80
CA ILE A 389 19.19 -6.52 -9.09
C ILE A 389 20.14 -6.70 -7.91
N ASP A 390 21.44 -6.51 -8.13
CA ASP A 390 22.45 -6.66 -7.08
C ASP A 390 22.18 -5.68 -5.92
N HIS A 391 21.92 -4.40 -6.20
CA HIS A 391 21.61 -3.39 -5.19
C HIS A 391 20.30 -3.70 -4.47
N HIS A 392 19.24 -4.09 -5.19
CA HIS A 392 17.92 -4.37 -4.62
C HIS A 392 17.93 -5.60 -3.70
N THR A 393 18.77 -6.60 -3.94
CA THR A 393 18.84 -7.83 -3.14
C THR A 393 19.91 -7.85 -2.06
N LYS A 394 20.81 -6.87 -2.07
CA LYS A 394 22.04 -6.85 -1.27
C LYS A 394 21.79 -6.86 0.23
N TRP A 395 20.89 -6.01 0.72
CA TRP A 395 20.78 -5.71 2.14
C TRP A 395 20.50 -6.97 2.99
N PHE A 396 19.48 -7.75 2.66
CA PHE A 396 19.18 -9.00 3.39
C PHE A 396 20.19 -10.13 3.14
N ASN A 397 20.93 -10.11 2.05
CA ASN A 397 21.96 -11.11 1.79
C ASN A 397 23.24 -10.84 2.60
N GLU A 398 23.46 -9.62 3.03
CA GLU A 398 24.61 -9.19 3.85
C GLU A 398 24.27 -9.04 5.33
N PHE A 399 23.00 -9.22 5.72
CA PHE A 399 22.49 -9.16 7.11
C PHE A 399 22.72 -10.50 7.82
#